data_1a8c595379f1b8e07928e801ae837506
#
_entry.id   1a8c595379f1b8e07928e801ae837506
#
_cell.length_a   1.000
_cell.length_b   1.000
_cell.length_c   1.000
_cell.angle_alpha   90.00
_cell.angle_beta   90.00
_cell.angle_gamma   90.00
#
_symmetry.space_group_name_H-M   'P 1'
#
loop_
_entity.id
_entity.type
_entity.pdbx_description
1 polymer ?
#
loop_
_entity_poly.entity_id
_entity_poly.type
_entity_poly.pdbx_seq_one_letter_code
_entity_poly.pdbx_strand_id
1 'polypeptide(L)'
;MKVFIAPWGAPKEWKEITYQYDGDTRKSKSDLPLIKEKENPDKIFIIVSDTLIDLDSIFNSISKDSSYSDLKQKVKDYITNDFCKEKLGILPDDVIVSYGFGEFKNVKFFGNAMDFYYGVLKELSFKFSQLLKGVGNEEKIEVIFDATHGINYTTLLSYRALKDILEILAYGFDVRMKVLNADPYVSGLEEKGIFNINVIENTKISPRILVYKDSKRPIEPFRGILDRSSKQTSEKETRN
;
A
#
# COMPACT_ATOMS: atom_id res chain seq x y z
N MET A 1 6.07 -4.03 -16.97
CA MET A 1 5.16 -4.48 -15.90
C MET A 1 4.50 -3.27 -15.26
N LYS A 2 3.17 -3.29 -15.09
CA LYS A 2 2.38 -2.21 -14.47
C LYS A 2 1.65 -2.74 -13.22
N VAL A 3 1.84 -2.09 -12.08
CA VAL A 3 1.28 -2.50 -10.79
C VAL A 3 0.40 -1.39 -10.22
N PHE A 4 -0.84 -1.72 -9.86
CA PHE A 4 -1.74 -0.83 -9.13
C PHE A 4 -1.68 -1.14 -7.63
N ILE A 5 -1.59 -0.10 -6.81
CA ILE A 5 -1.53 -0.20 -5.35
C ILE A 5 -2.42 0.87 -4.74
N ALA A 6 -3.35 0.47 -3.87
CA ALA A 6 -4.24 1.40 -3.18
C ALA A 6 -4.36 1.08 -1.68
N PRO A 7 -4.03 2.03 -0.78
CA PRO A 7 -4.42 1.94 0.61
C PRO A 7 -5.92 2.27 0.75
N TRP A 8 -6.65 1.39 1.44
CA TRP A 8 -8.08 1.54 1.67
C TRP A 8 -8.44 1.62 3.15
N GLY A 9 -9.38 2.48 3.48
CA GLY A 9 -10.09 2.45 4.73
C GLY A 9 -11.19 1.39 4.74
N ALA A 10 -12.21 1.56 5.59
CA ALA A 10 -13.34 0.66 5.66
C ALA A 10 -14.34 0.91 4.50
N PRO A 11 -14.47 -0.01 3.53
CA PRO A 11 -15.30 0.23 2.34
C PRO A 11 -16.82 0.12 2.59
N LYS A 12 -17.24 -0.32 3.76
CA LYS A 12 -18.65 -0.52 4.11
C LYS A 12 -19.50 0.72 3.88
N GLU A 13 -18.96 1.90 4.21
CA GLU A 13 -19.68 3.18 4.15
C GLU A 13 -19.52 3.92 2.81
N TRP A 14 -18.75 3.38 1.88
CA TRP A 14 -18.52 4.06 0.61
C TRP A 14 -19.79 4.11 -0.22
N LYS A 15 -20.07 5.31 -0.71
CA LYS A 15 -21.23 5.59 -1.55
C LYS A 15 -20.91 5.32 -3.01
N GLU A 16 -21.92 4.99 -3.78
CA GLU A 16 -21.80 4.88 -5.23
C GLU A 16 -21.88 6.28 -5.84
N ILE A 17 -20.76 6.73 -6.41
CA ILE A 17 -20.61 8.06 -7.04
C ILE A 17 -20.08 7.93 -8.45
N THR A 18 -20.16 8.99 -9.25
CA THR A 18 -19.65 9.02 -10.61
C THR A 18 -18.23 9.54 -10.62
N TYR A 19 -17.26 8.66 -10.90
CA TYR A 19 -15.88 9.04 -11.15
C TYR A 19 -15.64 9.40 -12.61
N GLN A 20 -14.70 10.32 -12.87
CA GLN A 20 -14.22 10.68 -14.20
C GLN A 20 -12.70 10.54 -14.26
N TYR A 21 -12.20 9.87 -15.28
CA TYR A 21 -10.77 9.71 -15.53
C TYR A 21 -10.50 9.57 -17.03
N ASP A 22 -9.55 10.35 -17.54
CA ASP A 22 -9.12 10.32 -18.94
C ASP A 22 -10.30 10.35 -19.95
N GLY A 23 -11.24 11.28 -19.71
CA GLY A 23 -12.40 11.52 -20.56
C GLY A 23 -13.59 10.58 -20.37
N ASP A 24 -13.44 9.46 -19.67
CA ASP A 24 -14.51 8.51 -19.38
C ASP A 24 -15.07 8.66 -17.98
N THR A 25 -16.31 8.24 -17.81
CA THR A 25 -17.00 8.26 -16.53
C THR A 25 -17.51 6.88 -16.14
N ARG A 26 -17.51 6.60 -14.84
CA ARG A 26 -18.08 5.35 -14.30
C ARG A 26 -18.70 5.57 -12.94
N LYS A 27 -19.94 5.10 -12.77
CA LYS A 27 -20.59 5.08 -11.46
C LYS A 27 -20.18 3.83 -10.70
N SER A 28 -19.59 4.00 -9.53
CA SER A 28 -19.08 2.91 -8.71
C SER A 28 -18.87 3.34 -7.25
N LYS A 29 -18.69 2.37 -6.35
CA LYS A 29 -18.29 2.62 -4.96
C LYS A 29 -16.81 2.97 -4.79
N SER A 30 -15.98 2.64 -5.77
CA SER A 30 -14.56 2.96 -5.82
C SER A 30 -14.19 3.38 -7.24
N ASP A 31 -13.15 4.15 -7.38
CA ASP A 31 -12.54 4.54 -8.65
C ASP A 31 -11.75 3.40 -9.32
N LEU A 32 -11.38 2.36 -8.56
CA LEU A 32 -10.61 1.21 -9.06
C LEU A 32 -11.16 0.62 -10.38
N PRO A 33 -12.47 0.41 -10.60
CA PRO A 33 -12.97 -0.14 -11.86
C PRO A 33 -12.64 0.73 -13.08
N LEU A 34 -12.71 2.05 -12.93
CA LEU A 34 -12.39 2.99 -14.01
C LEU A 34 -10.87 3.05 -14.24
N ILE A 35 -10.08 3.10 -13.16
CA ILE A 35 -8.61 3.09 -13.28
C ILE A 35 -8.13 1.78 -13.91
N LYS A 36 -8.69 0.62 -13.50
CA LYS A 36 -8.34 -0.67 -14.10
C LYS A 36 -8.62 -0.69 -15.61
N GLU A 37 -9.75 -0.15 -16.05
CA GLU A 37 -10.13 -0.09 -17.46
C GLU A 37 -9.15 0.79 -18.27
N LYS A 38 -8.77 1.95 -17.73
CA LYS A 38 -7.89 2.91 -18.40
C LYS A 38 -6.42 2.55 -18.36
N GLU A 39 -5.95 2.12 -17.23
CA GLU A 39 -4.52 1.87 -17.00
C GLU A 39 -4.10 0.44 -17.28
N ASN A 40 -5.04 -0.51 -17.27
CA ASN A 40 -4.83 -1.93 -17.51
C ASN A 40 -3.61 -2.50 -16.74
N PRO A 41 -3.60 -2.43 -15.41
CA PRO A 41 -2.47 -2.94 -14.61
C PRO A 41 -2.37 -4.46 -14.70
N ASP A 42 -1.13 -4.97 -14.74
CA ASP A 42 -0.82 -6.41 -14.70
C ASP A 42 -1.11 -7.01 -13.31
N LYS A 43 -1.00 -6.19 -12.26
CA LYS A 43 -1.21 -6.59 -10.86
C LYS A 43 -1.95 -5.51 -10.09
N ILE A 44 -2.83 -5.95 -9.18
CA ILE A 44 -3.63 -5.10 -8.30
C ILE A 44 -3.42 -5.53 -6.86
N PHE A 45 -2.87 -4.64 -6.03
CA PHE A 45 -2.69 -4.83 -4.59
C PHE A 45 -3.49 -3.80 -3.80
N ILE A 46 -4.28 -4.26 -2.86
CA ILE A 46 -5.01 -3.41 -1.93
C ILE A 46 -4.34 -3.50 -0.56
N ILE A 47 -4.08 -2.36 0.07
CA ILE A 47 -3.49 -2.29 1.41
C ILE A 47 -4.57 -1.86 2.38
N VAL A 48 -4.75 -2.61 3.47
CA VAL A 48 -5.71 -2.29 4.54
C VAL A 48 -5.07 -2.47 5.92
N SER A 49 -5.67 -1.86 6.91
CA SER A 49 -5.32 -2.09 8.31
C SER A 49 -6.11 -3.29 8.87
N ASP A 50 -5.50 -4.05 9.77
CA ASP A 50 -6.19 -5.10 10.55
C ASP A 50 -7.29 -4.55 11.46
N THR A 51 -7.36 -3.23 11.64
CA THR A 51 -8.48 -2.57 12.35
C THR A 51 -9.84 -2.85 11.70
N LEU A 52 -9.88 -3.29 10.45
CA LEU A 52 -11.11 -3.76 9.79
C LEU A 52 -11.74 -4.98 10.49
N ILE A 53 -11.01 -5.69 11.35
CA ILE A 53 -11.56 -6.74 12.23
C ILE A 53 -12.72 -6.22 13.08
N ASP A 54 -12.73 -4.92 13.43
CA ASP A 54 -13.80 -4.29 14.20
C ASP A 54 -15.13 -4.16 13.44
N LEU A 55 -15.16 -4.35 12.12
CA LEU A 55 -16.42 -4.39 11.37
C LEU A 55 -17.30 -5.54 11.85
N ASP A 56 -18.57 -5.26 12.17
CA ASP A 56 -19.51 -6.24 12.71
C ASP A 56 -19.59 -7.51 11.85
N SER A 57 -19.51 -7.39 10.52
CA SER A 57 -19.51 -8.53 9.57
C SER A 57 -18.30 -9.45 9.75
N ILE A 58 -17.12 -8.90 10.11
CA ILE A 58 -15.92 -9.67 10.36
C ILE A 58 -15.92 -10.14 11.82
N PHE A 59 -16.14 -9.21 12.77
CA PHE A 59 -16.08 -9.45 14.20
C PHE A 59 -16.99 -10.59 14.64
N ASN A 60 -18.25 -10.60 14.19
CA ASN A 60 -19.23 -11.64 14.54
C ASN A 60 -18.88 -13.03 13.96
N SER A 61 -17.93 -13.11 13.03
CA SER A 61 -17.44 -14.37 12.46
C SER A 61 -16.23 -14.95 13.21
N ILE A 62 -15.69 -14.23 14.21
CA ILE A 62 -14.48 -14.62 14.95
C ILE A 62 -14.85 -15.59 16.05
N SER A 63 -14.11 -16.69 16.16
CA SER A 63 -14.16 -17.60 17.31
C SER A 63 -13.13 -17.19 18.38
N LYS A 64 -13.33 -17.63 19.62
CA LYS A 64 -12.39 -17.38 20.72
C LYS A 64 -11.00 -17.99 20.48
N ASP A 65 -10.94 -19.04 19.66
CA ASP A 65 -9.71 -19.77 19.34
C ASP A 65 -9.04 -19.30 18.05
N SER A 66 -9.55 -18.21 17.43
CA SER A 66 -8.97 -17.66 16.19
C SER A 66 -7.58 -17.11 16.44
N SER A 67 -6.60 -17.57 15.67
CA SER A 67 -5.25 -16.98 15.65
C SER A 67 -5.25 -15.61 14.96
N TYR A 68 -4.18 -14.82 15.18
CA TYR A 68 -4.02 -13.57 14.46
C TYR A 68 -3.95 -13.76 12.92
N SER A 69 -3.39 -14.88 12.47
CA SER A 69 -3.38 -15.24 11.05
C SER A 69 -4.79 -15.44 10.49
N ASP A 70 -5.68 -16.10 11.26
CA ASP A 70 -7.07 -16.29 10.88
C ASP A 70 -7.82 -14.95 10.80
N LEU A 71 -7.54 -14.04 11.73
CA LEU A 71 -8.13 -12.70 11.72
C LEU A 71 -7.71 -11.92 10.48
N LYS A 72 -6.42 -11.94 10.13
CA LYS A 72 -5.93 -11.33 8.89
C LYS A 72 -6.57 -11.95 7.65
N GLN A 73 -6.75 -13.27 7.63
CA GLN A 73 -7.39 -13.95 6.51
C GLN A 73 -8.84 -13.50 6.33
N LYS A 74 -9.60 -13.36 7.42
CA LYS A 74 -10.99 -12.85 7.37
C LYS A 74 -11.07 -11.43 6.80
N VAL A 75 -10.12 -10.55 7.12
CA VAL A 75 -10.03 -9.21 6.52
C VAL A 75 -9.75 -9.31 5.03
N LYS A 76 -8.81 -10.18 4.61
CA LYS A 76 -8.52 -10.43 3.20
C LYS A 76 -9.74 -10.92 2.45
N ASP A 77 -10.43 -11.90 3.00
CA ASP A 77 -11.62 -12.51 2.39
C ASP A 77 -12.75 -11.49 2.22
N TYR A 78 -12.99 -10.66 3.22
CA TYR A 78 -13.96 -9.57 3.16
C TYR A 78 -13.64 -8.57 2.04
N ILE A 79 -12.40 -8.10 1.96
CA ILE A 79 -12.01 -7.15 0.91
C ILE A 79 -12.07 -7.82 -0.47
N THR A 80 -11.55 -9.04 -0.60
CA THR A 80 -11.45 -9.73 -1.89
C THR A 80 -12.82 -10.16 -2.42
N ASN A 81 -13.59 -10.86 -1.58
CA ASN A 81 -14.83 -11.49 -2.01
C ASN A 81 -16.03 -10.56 -1.85
N ASP A 82 -16.29 -10.06 -0.63
CA ASP A 82 -17.53 -9.35 -0.33
C ASP A 82 -17.51 -7.92 -0.91
N PHE A 83 -16.34 -7.32 -1.06
CA PHE A 83 -16.26 -5.98 -1.61
C PHE A 83 -15.75 -5.95 -3.05
N CYS A 84 -14.52 -6.38 -3.33
CA CYS A 84 -13.96 -6.26 -4.67
C CYS A 84 -14.73 -7.10 -5.69
N LYS A 85 -14.93 -8.39 -5.41
CA LYS A 85 -15.60 -9.29 -6.34
C LYS A 85 -17.08 -8.97 -6.46
N GLU A 86 -17.83 -8.88 -5.35
CA GLU A 86 -19.28 -8.71 -5.40
C GLU A 86 -19.74 -7.30 -5.72
N LYS A 87 -19.03 -6.25 -5.24
CA LYS A 87 -19.47 -4.86 -5.42
C LYS A 87 -18.78 -4.16 -6.58
N LEU A 88 -17.53 -4.52 -6.93
CA LEU A 88 -16.78 -3.89 -8.00
C LEU A 88 -16.61 -4.77 -9.25
N GLY A 89 -16.87 -6.09 -9.14
CA GLY A 89 -16.63 -7.05 -10.23
C GLY A 89 -15.14 -7.24 -10.54
N ILE A 90 -14.25 -7.01 -9.57
CA ILE A 90 -12.80 -7.09 -9.73
C ILE A 90 -12.23 -8.03 -8.68
N LEU A 91 -11.25 -8.85 -9.09
CA LEU A 91 -10.43 -9.61 -8.16
C LEU A 91 -9.05 -8.96 -8.07
N PRO A 92 -8.62 -8.48 -6.90
CA PRO A 92 -7.24 -8.07 -6.70
C PRO A 92 -6.32 -9.31 -6.69
N ASP A 93 -5.06 -9.12 -7.06
CA ASP A 93 -4.05 -10.19 -6.98
C ASP A 93 -3.69 -10.52 -5.52
N ASP A 94 -3.71 -9.54 -4.64
CA ASP A 94 -3.62 -9.76 -3.18
C ASP A 94 -4.16 -8.56 -2.40
N VAL A 95 -4.50 -8.84 -1.13
CA VAL A 95 -4.82 -7.85 -0.10
C VAL A 95 -3.76 -7.91 0.99
N ILE A 96 -3.04 -6.81 1.17
CA ILE A 96 -2.02 -6.64 2.20
C ILE A 96 -2.69 -6.11 3.45
N VAL A 97 -2.70 -6.91 4.52
CA VAL A 97 -3.23 -6.51 5.82
C VAL A 97 -2.08 -6.15 6.75
N SER A 98 -1.96 -4.87 7.08
CA SER A 98 -0.92 -4.36 7.96
C SER A 98 -1.47 -3.97 9.34
N TYR A 99 -0.54 -3.74 10.29
CA TYR A 99 -0.87 -3.48 11.68
C TYR A 99 -1.54 -2.12 11.88
N GLY A 100 -2.67 -2.12 12.57
CA GLY A 100 -3.31 -0.90 13.02
C GLY A 100 -3.10 -0.65 14.50
N PHE A 101 -3.60 0.48 14.98
CA PHE A 101 -3.60 0.83 16.39
C PHE A 101 -4.81 1.68 16.74
N GLY A 102 -5.18 1.68 18.01
CA GLY A 102 -6.30 2.44 18.53
C GLY A 102 -7.35 1.58 19.21
N GLU A 103 -8.35 2.23 19.78
CA GLU A 103 -9.47 1.60 20.44
C GLU A 103 -10.72 1.80 19.61
N PHE A 104 -11.38 0.70 19.27
CA PHE A 104 -12.56 0.65 18.43
C PHE A 104 -13.74 0.07 19.25
N LYS A 105 -14.90 -0.05 18.63
CA LYS A 105 -16.13 -0.52 19.29
C LYS A 105 -15.97 -1.88 19.96
N ASN A 106 -15.36 -2.83 19.27
CA ASN A 106 -15.29 -4.22 19.71
C ASN A 106 -13.86 -4.68 20.04
N VAL A 107 -12.84 -3.99 19.51
CA VAL A 107 -11.45 -4.45 19.56
C VAL A 107 -10.50 -3.30 19.87
N LYS A 108 -9.50 -3.60 20.68
CA LYS A 108 -8.38 -2.69 20.96
C LYS A 108 -7.11 -3.22 20.30
N PHE A 109 -6.47 -2.38 19.50
CA PHE A 109 -5.23 -2.70 18.78
C PHE A 109 -4.06 -1.99 19.45
N PHE A 110 -3.03 -2.76 19.79
CA PHE A 110 -1.81 -2.26 20.41
C PHE A 110 -0.71 -2.15 19.35
N GLY A 111 -0.14 -0.98 19.21
CA GLY A 111 0.91 -0.70 18.23
C GLY A 111 1.08 0.80 18.01
N ASN A 112 1.76 1.16 16.95
CA ASN A 112 1.97 2.54 16.55
C ASN A 112 1.99 2.67 15.01
N ALA A 113 1.99 3.91 14.51
CA ALA A 113 1.96 4.16 13.07
C ALA A 113 3.13 3.53 12.31
N MET A 114 4.31 3.41 12.94
CA MET A 114 5.47 2.81 12.30
C MET A 114 5.35 1.29 12.14
N ASP A 115 4.57 0.61 12.99
CA ASP A 115 4.28 -0.82 12.82
C ASP A 115 3.49 -1.04 11.51
N PHE A 116 2.55 -0.14 11.20
CA PHE A 116 1.86 -0.15 9.91
C PHE A 116 2.84 0.01 8.75
N TYR A 117 3.71 1.03 8.82
CA TYR A 117 4.72 1.29 7.78
C TYR A 117 5.62 0.07 7.52
N TYR A 118 6.19 -0.51 8.58
CA TYR A 118 7.08 -1.68 8.44
C TYR A 118 6.34 -2.92 7.94
N GLY A 119 5.09 -3.09 8.34
CA GLY A 119 4.23 -4.16 7.82
C GLY A 119 4.01 -4.03 6.30
N VAL A 120 3.64 -2.83 5.84
CA VAL A 120 3.48 -2.54 4.39
C VAL A 120 4.80 -2.70 3.64
N LEU A 121 5.89 -2.12 4.18
CA LEU A 121 7.22 -2.19 3.58
C LEU A 121 7.65 -3.65 3.36
N LYS A 122 7.51 -4.49 4.39
CA LYS A 122 7.84 -5.92 4.34
C LYS A 122 7.04 -6.65 3.27
N GLU A 123 5.72 -6.50 3.30
CA GLU A 123 4.83 -7.24 2.39
C GLU A 123 5.02 -6.79 0.93
N LEU A 124 5.11 -5.49 0.67
CA LEU A 124 5.38 -4.98 -0.68
C LEU A 124 6.77 -5.40 -1.18
N SER A 125 7.80 -5.34 -0.34
CA SER A 125 9.15 -5.80 -0.71
C SER A 125 9.14 -7.27 -1.14
N PHE A 126 8.41 -8.12 -0.41
CA PHE A 126 8.25 -9.52 -0.77
C PHE A 126 7.49 -9.70 -2.09
N LYS A 127 6.40 -8.94 -2.32
CA LYS A 127 5.64 -8.97 -3.57
C LYS A 127 6.51 -8.56 -4.77
N PHE A 128 7.20 -7.43 -4.67
CA PHE A 128 8.09 -6.99 -5.74
C PHE A 128 9.23 -7.98 -5.98
N SER A 129 9.83 -8.55 -4.95
CA SER A 129 10.84 -9.60 -5.07
C SER A 129 10.32 -10.82 -5.86
N GLN A 130 9.08 -11.23 -5.62
CA GLN A 130 8.45 -12.32 -6.37
C GLN A 130 8.16 -11.94 -7.83
N LEU A 131 7.59 -10.75 -8.06
CA LEU A 131 7.23 -10.27 -9.40
C LEU A 131 8.44 -10.07 -10.29
N LEU A 132 9.58 -9.68 -9.73
CA LEU A 132 10.81 -9.39 -10.46
C LEU A 132 11.73 -10.59 -10.60
N LYS A 133 11.35 -11.74 -10.06
CA LYS A 133 12.15 -12.97 -10.18
C LYS A 133 12.24 -13.42 -11.65
N GLY A 134 13.43 -13.32 -12.22
CA GLY A 134 13.70 -13.66 -13.62
C GLY A 134 13.37 -12.55 -14.62
N VAL A 135 12.99 -11.36 -14.16
CA VAL A 135 12.78 -10.19 -15.00
C VAL A 135 14.12 -9.53 -15.30
N GLY A 136 14.37 -9.20 -16.58
CA GLY A 136 15.61 -8.53 -17.00
C GLY A 136 15.67 -7.07 -16.53
N ASN A 137 16.88 -6.54 -16.34
CA ASN A 137 17.08 -5.16 -15.85
C ASN A 137 16.62 -4.06 -16.84
N GLU A 138 16.36 -4.41 -18.09
CA GLU A 138 15.85 -3.49 -19.11
C GLU A 138 14.32 -3.29 -19.03
N GLU A 139 13.64 -4.08 -18.20
CA GLU A 139 12.20 -4.00 -18.03
C GLU A 139 11.79 -2.72 -17.32
N LYS A 140 10.71 -2.11 -17.85
CA LYS A 140 10.10 -0.94 -17.26
C LYS A 140 9.08 -1.34 -16.21
N ILE A 141 9.19 -0.74 -15.04
CA ILE A 141 8.25 -0.90 -13.93
C ILE A 141 7.44 0.39 -13.80
N GLU A 142 6.13 0.29 -14.01
CA GLU A 142 5.19 1.39 -13.78
C GLU A 142 4.33 1.06 -12.56
N VAL A 143 4.29 1.95 -11.59
CA VAL A 143 3.45 1.80 -10.41
C VAL A 143 2.43 2.92 -10.35
N ILE A 144 1.16 2.54 -10.23
CA ILE A 144 0.05 3.45 -10.01
C ILE A 144 -0.33 3.33 -8.53
N PHE A 145 -0.16 4.43 -7.81
CA PHE A 145 -0.58 4.53 -6.41
C PHE A 145 -1.85 5.37 -6.34
N ASP A 146 -2.95 4.78 -5.93
CA ASP A 146 -4.20 5.49 -5.73
C ASP A 146 -4.40 5.85 -4.26
N ALA A 147 -4.47 7.15 -3.98
CA ALA A 147 -4.62 7.70 -2.63
C ALA A 147 -6.08 8.02 -2.24
N THR A 148 -7.03 7.79 -3.14
CA THR A 148 -8.43 8.24 -3.03
C THR A 148 -9.13 7.72 -1.77
N HIS A 149 -9.01 6.45 -1.50
CA HIS A 149 -9.76 5.77 -0.45
C HIS A 149 -8.95 5.46 0.82
N GLY A 150 -7.73 5.93 0.87
CA GLY A 150 -6.90 5.82 2.05
C GLY A 150 -7.35 6.76 3.17
N ILE A 151 -7.07 6.39 4.40
CA ILE A 151 -7.43 7.16 5.59
C ILE A 151 -6.20 7.54 6.39
N ASN A 152 -6.17 8.79 6.87
CA ASN A 152 -5.17 9.27 7.83
C ASN A 152 -3.73 8.84 7.47
N TYR A 153 -3.04 8.25 8.44
CA TYR A 153 -1.65 7.80 8.31
C TYR A 153 -1.45 6.65 7.31
N THR A 154 -2.50 5.86 7.00
CA THR A 154 -2.34 4.68 6.14
C THR A 154 -1.94 5.05 4.72
N THR A 155 -2.54 6.11 4.16
CA THR A 155 -2.17 6.62 2.83
C THR A 155 -0.73 7.12 2.80
N LEU A 156 -0.38 7.98 3.77
CA LEU A 156 0.94 8.59 3.84
C LEU A 156 2.04 7.54 4.03
N LEU A 157 1.82 6.59 4.93
CA LEU A 157 2.82 5.57 5.23
C LEU A 157 2.92 4.49 4.16
N SER A 158 1.82 4.16 3.46
CA SER A 158 1.86 3.29 2.29
C SER A 158 2.62 3.94 1.13
N TYR A 159 2.35 5.22 0.85
CA TYR A 159 3.10 5.99 -0.14
C TYR A 159 4.60 6.03 0.18
N ARG A 160 4.96 6.31 1.43
CA ARG A 160 6.35 6.32 1.88
C ARG A 160 7.02 4.97 1.73
N ALA A 161 6.39 3.89 2.20
CA ALA A 161 6.92 2.53 2.09
C ALA A 161 7.12 2.13 0.62
N LEU A 162 6.14 2.44 -0.23
CA LEU A 162 6.24 2.20 -1.66
C LEU A 162 7.41 2.98 -2.27
N LYS A 163 7.53 4.27 -1.98
CA LYS A 163 8.61 5.11 -2.52
C LYS A 163 9.99 4.60 -2.10
N ASP A 164 10.16 4.20 -0.83
CA ASP A 164 11.41 3.61 -0.35
C ASP A 164 11.79 2.35 -1.11
N ILE A 165 10.81 1.49 -1.47
CA ILE A 165 11.04 0.30 -2.31
C ILE A 165 11.41 0.68 -3.74
N LEU A 166 10.64 1.60 -4.35
CA LEU A 166 10.85 1.98 -5.75
C LEU A 166 12.21 2.67 -5.95
N GLU A 167 12.69 3.44 -4.99
CA GLU A 167 14.03 4.05 -4.99
C GLU A 167 15.14 2.98 -4.95
N ILE A 168 14.90 1.84 -4.30
CA ILE A 168 15.82 0.69 -4.33
C ILE A 168 15.73 -0.02 -5.68
N LEU A 169 14.54 -0.26 -6.21
CA LEU A 169 14.36 -0.92 -7.50
C LEU A 169 14.96 -0.11 -8.66
N ALA A 170 14.97 1.21 -8.54
CA ALA A 170 15.52 2.11 -9.54
C ALA A 170 17.05 1.96 -9.76
N TYR A 171 17.76 1.21 -8.91
CA TYR A 171 19.15 0.83 -9.18
C TYR A 171 19.30 -0.15 -10.34
N GLY A 172 18.30 -1.01 -10.56
CA GLY A 172 18.34 -2.06 -11.56
C GLY A 172 17.28 -1.94 -12.66
N PHE A 173 16.28 -1.08 -12.50
CA PHE A 173 15.14 -0.99 -13.41
C PHE A 173 14.79 0.46 -13.77
N ASP A 174 14.13 0.66 -14.92
CA ASP A 174 13.49 1.94 -15.24
C ASP A 174 12.13 2.00 -14.53
N VAL A 175 12.06 2.75 -13.43
CA VAL A 175 10.90 2.82 -12.54
C VAL A 175 10.17 4.14 -12.70
N ARG A 176 8.85 4.06 -12.93
CA ARG A 176 7.93 5.21 -12.90
C ARG A 176 6.85 5.03 -11.85
N MET A 177 6.46 6.14 -11.23
CA MET A 177 5.32 6.18 -10.33
C MET A 177 4.33 7.25 -10.77
N LYS A 178 3.06 6.86 -10.85
CA LYS A 178 1.90 7.74 -11.02
C LYS A 178 1.07 7.69 -9.74
N VAL A 179 0.77 8.86 -9.19
CA VAL A 179 -0.10 8.99 -8.01
C VAL A 179 -1.42 9.58 -8.45
N LEU A 180 -2.50 8.90 -8.08
CA LEU A 180 -3.87 9.31 -8.35
C LEU A 180 -4.58 9.70 -7.06
N ASN A 181 -5.50 10.65 -7.15
CA ASN A 181 -6.41 10.99 -6.06
C ASN A 181 -7.70 11.61 -6.65
N ALA A 182 -8.84 11.12 -6.23
CA ALA A 182 -10.11 11.70 -6.66
C ALA A 182 -10.42 13.01 -5.91
N ASP A 183 -11.33 13.81 -6.48
CA ASP A 183 -11.86 14.99 -5.81
C ASP A 183 -12.46 14.61 -4.44
N PRO A 184 -12.41 15.51 -3.46
CA PRO A 184 -12.95 15.25 -2.13
C PRO A 184 -14.46 14.94 -2.20
N TYR A 185 -14.87 13.86 -1.53
CA TYR A 185 -16.28 13.52 -1.40
C TYR A 185 -17.00 14.59 -0.57
N VAL A 186 -18.12 15.09 -1.13
CA VAL A 186 -19.00 16.05 -0.45
C VAL A 186 -20.38 15.42 -0.33
N SER A 187 -20.85 15.26 0.90
CA SER A 187 -22.19 14.73 1.19
C SER A 187 -23.28 15.58 0.53
N GLY A 188 -24.24 14.91 -0.13
CA GLY A 188 -25.33 15.55 -0.86
C GLY A 188 -25.06 15.79 -2.34
N LEU A 189 -23.85 15.48 -2.84
CA LEU A 189 -23.51 15.55 -4.26
C LEU A 189 -23.47 14.16 -4.95
N GLU A 190 -23.86 13.10 -4.26
CA GLU A 190 -23.75 11.71 -4.73
C GLU A 190 -24.45 11.46 -6.06
N GLU A 191 -25.62 12.10 -6.27
CA GLU A 191 -26.43 11.90 -7.48
C GLU A 191 -26.10 12.85 -8.63
N LYS A 192 -25.44 13.97 -8.34
CA LYS A 192 -25.24 15.07 -9.30
C LYS A 192 -23.78 15.43 -9.54
N GLY A 193 -22.89 14.97 -8.67
CA GLY A 193 -21.45 15.27 -8.75
C GLY A 193 -20.70 14.31 -9.64
N ILE A 194 -19.76 14.85 -10.43
CA ILE A 194 -18.71 14.08 -11.07
C ILE A 194 -17.45 14.33 -10.27
N PHE A 195 -16.79 13.26 -9.82
CA PHE A 195 -15.57 13.29 -9.05
C PHE A 195 -14.40 12.97 -9.97
N ASN A 196 -13.57 13.95 -10.27
CA ASN A 196 -12.42 13.74 -11.14
C ASN A 196 -11.32 12.98 -10.40
N ILE A 197 -10.73 11.99 -11.07
CA ILE A 197 -9.50 11.34 -10.62
C ILE A 197 -8.33 12.15 -11.17
N ASN A 198 -7.61 12.80 -10.30
CA ASN A 198 -6.51 13.70 -10.62
C ASN A 198 -5.18 12.97 -10.58
N VAL A 199 -4.30 13.26 -11.53
CA VAL A 199 -2.89 12.83 -11.47
C VAL A 199 -2.12 13.81 -10.61
N ILE A 200 -1.75 13.40 -9.39
CA ILE A 200 -1.03 14.23 -8.43
C ILE A 200 0.48 14.20 -8.69
N GLU A 201 0.99 13.06 -9.10
CA GLU A 201 2.40 12.86 -9.43
C GLU A 201 2.50 11.90 -10.62
N ASN A 202 3.45 12.17 -11.54
CA ASN A 202 3.81 11.24 -12.62
C ASN A 202 5.29 11.43 -12.91
N THR A 203 6.13 10.70 -12.19
CA THR A 203 7.56 10.92 -12.17
C THR A 203 8.36 9.65 -12.42
N LYS A 204 9.53 9.80 -13.03
CA LYS A 204 10.55 8.77 -13.04
C LYS A 204 11.23 8.75 -11.67
N ILE A 205 11.33 7.56 -11.08
CA ILE A 205 11.98 7.38 -9.78
C ILE A 205 13.49 7.29 -9.98
N SER A 206 14.22 8.10 -9.24
CA SER A 206 15.68 8.04 -9.18
C SER A 206 16.14 7.16 -8.02
N PRO A 207 17.24 6.41 -8.17
CA PRO A 207 17.80 5.63 -7.07
C PRO A 207 18.17 6.54 -5.90
N ARG A 208 17.88 6.11 -4.68
CA ARG A 208 18.30 6.83 -3.48
C ARG A 208 19.81 6.62 -3.27
N ILE A 209 20.59 7.68 -3.41
CA ILE A 209 22.01 7.64 -3.09
C ILE A 209 22.16 7.72 -1.57
N LEU A 210 22.58 6.63 -0.95
CA LEU A 210 22.98 6.61 0.45
C LEU A 210 24.44 7.08 0.54
N VAL A 211 24.66 8.39 0.57
CA VAL A 211 26.00 8.93 0.84
C VAL A 211 26.25 8.86 2.34
N TYR A 212 27.06 7.91 2.76
CA TYR A 212 27.46 7.71 4.15
C TYR A 212 28.77 8.45 4.42
N LYS A 213 28.75 9.76 4.29
CA LYS A 213 29.89 10.58 4.67
C LYS A 213 29.59 11.29 6.00
N ASP A 214 30.34 10.96 7.02
CA ASP A 214 30.35 11.63 8.33
C ASP A 214 29.07 11.58 9.19
N SER A 215 28.15 10.66 8.94
CA SER A 215 27.03 10.48 9.85
C SER A 215 27.39 9.52 11.00
N LYS A 216 27.45 10.03 12.22
CA LYS A 216 27.60 9.20 13.43
C LYS A 216 26.34 8.41 13.78
N ARG A 217 25.25 8.60 13.02
CA ARG A 217 23.96 7.92 13.27
C ARG A 217 23.51 7.20 12.02
N PRO A 218 23.53 5.86 12.00
CA PRO A 218 22.97 5.07 10.92
C PRO A 218 21.48 5.34 10.76
N ILE A 219 21.00 5.22 9.52
CA ILE A 219 19.57 5.34 9.21
C ILE A 219 18.86 4.10 9.75
N GLU A 220 17.85 4.28 10.60
CA GLU A 220 16.92 3.20 10.93
C GLU A 220 16.22 2.70 9.64
N PRO A 221 16.04 1.39 9.44
CA PRO A 221 16.25 0.28 10.36
C PRO A 221 17.63 -0.40 10.30
N PHE A 222 18.57 0.11 9.52
CA PHE A 222 19.87 -0.53 9.27
C PHE A 222 20.92 -0.29 10.35
N ARG A 223 20.57 0.45 11.39
CA ARG A 223 21.47 0.84 12.48
C ARG A 223 22.23 -0.35 13.09
N GLY A 224 21.53 -1.42 13.43
CA GLY A 224 22.15 -2.59 14.04
C GLY A 224 23.09 -3.38 13.11
N ILE A 225 22.89 -3.28 11.79
CA ILE A 225 23.76 -3.92 10.79
C ILE A 225 25.04 -3.10 10.62
N LEU A 226 24.91 -1.79 10.50
CA LEU A 226 26.02 -0.88 10.31
C LEU A 226 26.93 -0.81 11.55
N ASP A 227 26.34 -0.81 12.75
CA ASP A 227 27.12 -0.83 14.01
C ASP A 227 27.97 -2.10 14.16
N ARG A 228 27.50 -3.25 13.64
CA ARG A 228 28.27 -4.52 13.65
C ARG A 228 29.43 -4.48 12.65
N SER A 229 29.22 -3.91 11.46
CA SER A 229 30.29 -3.83 10.46
C SER A 229 31.43 -2.91 10.89
N SER A 230 31.12 -1.78 11.54
CA SER A 230 32.13 -0.84 12.07
C SER A 230 33.00 -1.45 13.17
N LYS A 231 32.42 -2.31 14.04
CA LYS A 231 33.17 -3.02 15.09
C LYS A 231 34.15 -4.06 14.52
N GLN A 232 33.76 -4.78 13.46
CA GLN A 232 34.64 -5.77 12.82
C GLN A 232 35.84 -5.12 12.13
N THR A 233 35.68 -3.90 11.60
CA THR A 233 36.79 -3.18 10.95
C THR A 233 37.78 -2.65 11.98
N SER A 234 37.32 -2.13 13.10
CA SER A 234 38.19 -1.62 14.17
C SER A 234 38.99 -2.74 14.89
N GLU A 235 38.43 -3.96 15.00
CA GLU A 235 39.12 -5.11 15.59
C GLU A 235 40.21 -5.69 14.65
N LYS A 236 40.09 -5.50 13.33
CA LYS A 236 41.13 -5.92 12.37
C LYS A 236 42.30 -4.93 12.31
N GLU A 237 42.06 -3.63 12.48
CA GLU A 237 43.11 -2.60 12.48
C GLU A 237 43.94 -2.60 13.78
N THR A 238 43.42 -3.14 14.88
CA THR A 238 44.16 -3.26 16.16
C THR A 238 45.00 -4.54 16.27
N ARG A 239 44.96 -5.44 15.24
CA ARG A 239 45.74 -6.71 15.25
C ARG A 239 46.87 -6.73 14.21
N ASN A 240 47.20 -5.64 13.59
CA ASN A 240 48.41 -5.41 12.78
C ASN A 240 49.27 -4.37 13.49
#